data_0ac145e0f90a80d3f20d91079cc6a418
#
_entry.id   0ac145e0f90a80d3f20d91079cc6a418
#
_cell.length_a   1.000
_cell.length_b   1.000
_cell.length_c   1.000
_cell.angle_alpha   90.00
_cell.angle_beta   90.00
_cell.angle_gamma   90.00
#
_symmetry.space_group_name_H-M   'P 1'
#
loop_
_entity.id
_entity.type
_entity.pdbx_description
1 polymer ?
#
loop_
_entity_poly.entity_id
_entity_poly.type
_entity_poly.pdbx_seq_one_letter_code
_entity_poly.pdbx_strand_id
1 'polypeptide(L)'
;MRPEVTARLKQLETTLITIEKVMDPEALAARIRELEAQAGDPSLWDDPAHAQQVTSELSAAQAKVRKLESLRGRLEDMPVMYELAEEEGDTSLADDELDSLESAIESLEVTTMLS
;
A
#
# COMPACT_ATOMS: atom_id res chain seq x y z
N MET A 1 0.65 7.52 24.71
CA MET A 1 0.10 6.39 23.93
C MET A 1 0.21 5.13 24.77
N ARG A 2 -0.85 4.35 24.81
CA ARG A 2 -0.89 3.13 25.63
C ARG A 2 0.15 2.11 25.12
N PRO A 3 0.79 1.33 26.01
CA PRO A 3 1.82 0.36 25.60
C PRO A 3 1.34 -0.66 24.57
N GLU A 4 0.09 -1.14 24.66
CA GLU A 4 -0.46 -2.09 23.70
C GLU A 4 -0.65 -1.48 22.31
N VAL A 5 -0.94 -0.20 22.20
CA VAL A 5 -1.03 0.51 20.92
C VAL A 5 0.37 0.65 20.32
N THR A 6 1.34 1.06 21.13
CA THR A 6 2.74 1.16 20.68
C THR A 6 3.25 -0.19 20.13
N ALA A 7 2.93 -1.28 20.83
CA ALA A 7 3.33 -2.62 20.41
C ALA A 7 2.65 -3.02 19.09
N ARG A 8 1.37 -2.70 18.92
CA ARG A 8 0.64 -2.99 17.67
C ARG A 8 1.23 -2.21 16.50
N LEU A 9 1.51 -0.93 16.69
CA LEU A 9 2.12 -0.10 15.64
C LEU A 9 3.49 -0.63 15.22
N LYS A 10 4.29 -1.06 16.19
CA LYS A 10 5.60 -1.65 15.92
C LYS A 10 5.47 -2.95 15.12
N GLN A 11 4.51 -3.80 15.46
CA GLN A 11 4.24 -5.04 14.75
C GLN A 11 3.79 -4.77 13.32
N LEU A 12 2.90 -3.80 13.12
CA LEU A 12 2.43 -3.42 11.79
C LEU A 12 3.57 -2.86 10.93
N GLU A 13 4.47 -2.08 11.52
CA GLU A 13 5.66 -1.58 10.82
C GLU A 13 6.54 -2.74 10.34
N THR A 14 6.79 -3.73 11.18
CA THR A 14 7.56 -4.91 10.81
C THR A 14 6.90 -5.68 9.66
N THR A 15 5.59 -5.88 9.75
CA THR A 15 4.82 -6.57 8.71
C THR A 15 4.84 -5.80 7.39
N LEU A 16 4.64 -4.49 7.45
CA LEU A 16 4.61 -3.66 6.23
C LEU A 16 5.99 -3.62 5.56
N ILE A 17 7.07 -3.55 6.33
CA ILE A 17 8.44 -3.64 5.78
C ILE A 17 8.63 -4.96 5.03
N THR A 18 8.15 -6.07 5.59
CA THR A 18 8.24 -7.38 4.94
C THR A 18 7.46 -7.41 3.63
N ILE A 19 6.23 -6.86 3.64
CA ILE A 19 5.41 -6.74 2.43
C ILE A 19 6.12 -5.91 1.37
N GLU A 20 6.68 -4.76 1.76
CA GLU A 20 7.40 -3.87 0.86
C GLU A 20 8.60 -4.56 0.22
N LYS A 21 9.34 -5.36 0.98
CA LYS A 21 10.46 -6.13 0.44
C LYS A 21 10.03 -7.15 -0.62
N VAL A 22 8.93 -7.85 -0.36
CA VAL A 22 8.41 -8.86 -1.30
C VAL A 22 7.84 -8.20 -2.55
N MET A 23 7.09 -7.12 -2.40
CA MET A 23 6.48 -6.41 -3.53
C MET A 23 7.50 -5.62 -4.37
N ASP A 24 8.60 -5.21 -3.77
CA ASP A 24 9.70 -4.50 -4.42
C ASP A 24 9.23 -3.23 -5.17
N PRO A 25 8.98 -2.13 -4.44
CA PRO A 25 8.48 -0.89 -5.06
C PRO A 25 9.37 -0.32 -6.15
N GLU A 26 10.69 -0.49 -6.05
CA GLU A 26 11.61 0.00 -7.08
C GLU A 26 11.45 -0.78 -8.38
N ALA A 27 11.30 -2.10 -8.30
CA ALA A 27 11.05 -2.94 -9.46
C ALA A 27 9.68 -2.63 -10.07
N LEU A 28 8.65 -2.42 -9.24
CA LEU A 28 7.33 -1.99 -9.72
C LEU A 28 7.41 -0.64 -10.44
N ALA A 29 8.12 0.33 -9.89
CA ALA A 29 8.28 1.64 -10.52
C ALA A 29 8.99 1.53 -11.88
N ALA A 30 10.04 0.69 -11.98
CA ALA A 30 10.74 0.44 -13.23
C ALA A 30 9.80 -0.20 -14.26
N ARG A 31 9.01 -1.18 -13.84
CA ARG A 31 8.06 -1.85 -14.73
C ARG A 31 6.96 -0.90 -15.21
N ILE A 32 6.47 -0.03 -14.32
CA ILE A 32 5.49 1.00 -14.67
C ILE A 32 6.05 1.91 -15.77
N ARG A 33 7.30 2.36 -15.64
CA ARG A 33 7.93 3.20 -16.67
C ARG A 33 8.02 2.50 -18.02
N GLU A 34 8.37 1.20 -18.05
CA GLU A 34 8.39 0.41 -19.27
C GLU A 34 7.00 0.30 -19.90
N LEU A 35 5.99 0.03 -19.08
CA LEU A 35 4.61 -0.11 -19.55
C LEU A 35 4.04 1.23 -20.02
N GLU A 36 4.36 2.32 -19.35
CA GLU A 36 3.96 3.67 -19.78
C GLU A 36 4.57 4.02 -21.14
N ALA A 37 5.83 3.65 -21.36
CA ALA A 37 6.48 3.85 -22.66
C ALA A 37 5.77 3.06 -23.77
N GLN A 38 5.41 1.80 -23.50
CA GLN A 38 4.65 0.99 -24.46
C GLN A 38 3.25 1.56 -24.69
N ALA A 39 2.58 2.01 -23.63
CA ALA A 39 1.23 2.58 -23.74
C ALA A 39 1.22 3.89 -24.52
N GLY A 40 2.33 4.62 -24.54
CA GLY A 40 2.50 5.86 -25.29
C GLY A 40 2.89 5.67 -26.76
N ASP A 41 3.16 4.43 -27.19
CA ASP A 41 3.52 4.14 -28.56
C ASP A 41 2.24 4.15 -29.44
N PRO A 42 2.17 5.02 -30.46
CA PRO A 42 0.98 5.08 -31.33
C PRO A 42 0.66 3.75 -32.02
N SER A 43 1.65 2.89 -32.27
CA SER A 43 1.45 1.62 -32.94
C SER A 43 0.92 0.51 -32.01
N LEU A 44 0.81 0.77 -30.71
CA LEU A 44 0.35 -0.24 -29.75
C LEU A 44 -0.99 -0.85 -30.14
N TRP A 45 -1.92 -0.03 -30.60
CA TRP A 45 -3.28 -0.45 -30.93
C TRP A 45 -3.40 -1.16 -32.29
N ASP A 46 -2.28 -1.30 -33.03
CA ASP A 46 -2.25 -2.15 -34.22
C ASP A 46 -2.46 -3.62 -33.86
N ASP A 47 -2.15 -3.98 -32.59
CA ASP A 47 -2.46 -5.28 -32.00
C ASP A 47 -3.33 -5.06 -30.75
N PRO A 48 -4.66 -5.11 -30.88
CA PRO A 48 -5.57 -4.82 -29.75
C PRO A 48 -5.39 -5.75 -28.55
N ALA A 49 -5.08 -7.01 -28.76
CA ALA A 49 -4.87 -7.98 -27.67
C ALA A 49 -3.64 -7.61 -26.86
N HIS A 50 -2.55 -7.25 -27.54
CA HIS A 50 -1.32 -6.80 -26.87
C HIS A 50 -1.54 -5.47 -26.13
N ALA A 51 -2.26 -4.54 -26.75
CA ALA A 51 -2.60 -3.26 -26.13
C ALA A 51 -3.39 -3.46 -24.82
N GLN A 52 -4.36 -4.36 -24.82
CA GLN A 52 -5.13 -4.67 -23.62
C GLN A 52 -4.25 -5.30 -22.53
N GLN A 53 -3.32 -6.17 -22.89
CA GLN A 53 -2.38 -6.78 -21.96
C GLN A 53 -1.50 -5.72 -21.31
N VAL A 54 -0.94 -4.81 -22.09
CA VAL A 54 -0.08 -3.70 -21.59
C VAL A 54 -0.86 -2.79 -20.65
N THR A 55 -2.04 -2.34 -21.06
CA THR A 55 -2.84 -1.42 -20.23
C THR A 55 -3.36 -2.07 -18.97
N SER A 56 -3.72 -3.35 -19.01
CA SER A 56 -4.15 -4.10 -17.81
C SER A 56 -3.00 -4.30 -16.83
N GLU A 57 -1.82 -4.65 -17.32
CA GLU A 57 -0.65 -4.81 -16.47
C GLU A 57 -0.24 -3.48 -15.84
N LEU A 58 -0.29 -2.39 -16.62
CA LEU A 58 0.02 -1.05 -16.11
C LEU A 58 -0.93 -0.65 -14.99
N SER A 59 -2.24 -0.83 -15.19
CA SER A 59 -3.25 -0.52 -14.17
C SER A 59 -3.04 -1.33 -12.90
N ALA A 60 -2.74 -2.62 -13.02
CA ALA A 60 -2.50 -3.50 -11.88
C ALA A 60 -1.25 -3.07 -11.10
N ALA A 61 -0.16 -2.74 -11.80
CA ALA A 61 1.08 -2.30 -11.16
C ALA A 61 0.90 -0.96 -10.43
N GLN A 62 0.20 -0.02 -11.07
CA GLN A 62 -0.11 1.28 -10.45
C GLN A 62 -0.98 1.12 -9.21
N ALA A 63 -1.97 0.22 -9.25
CA ALA A 63 -2.83 -0.05 -8.10
C ALA A 63 -2.03 -0.62 -6.92
N LYS A 64 -1.06 -1.49 -7.18
CA LYS A 64 -0.18 -2.04 -6.13
C LYS A 64 0.64 -0.95 -5.45
N VAL A 65 1.24 -0.06 -6.24
CA VAL A 65 2.02 1.06 -5.70
C VAL A 65 1.15 1.98 -4.84
N ARG A 66 -0.04 2.34 -5.35
CA ARG A 66 -0.96 3.20 -4.58
C ARG A 66 -1.39 2.56 -3.26
N LYS A 67 -1.62 1.24 -3.27
CA LYS A 67 -1.99 0.50 -2.06
C LYS A 67 -0.89 0.57 -1.01
N LEU A 68 0.35 0.31 -1.43
CA LEU A 68 1.51 0.39 -0.52
C LEU A 68 1.69 1.81 0.04
N GLU A 69 1.63 2.81 -0.82
CA GLU A 69 1.77 4.21 -0.39
C GLU A 69 0.67 4.62 0.58
N SER A 70 -0.57 4.19 0.33
CA SER A 70 -1.71 4.47 1.20
C SER A 70 -1.51 3.85 2.58
N LEU A 71 -1.14 2.58 2.65
CA LEU A 71 -0.94 1.90 3.93
C LEU A 71 0.26 2.46 4.69
N ARG A 72 1.35 2.77 3.99
CA ARG A 72 2.52 3.40 4.58
C ARG A 72 2.16 4.76 5.19
N GLY A 73 1.45 5.60 4.47
CA GLY A 73 1.01 6.91 4.94
C GLY A 73 0.08 6.80 6.15
N ARG A 74 -0.88 5.88 6.11
CA ARG A 74 -1.80 5.65 7.24
C ARG A 74 -1.05 5.21 8.50
N LEU A 75 -0.06 4.34 8.35
CA LEU A 75 0.74 3.88 9.49
C LEU A 75 1.59 5.01 10.07
N GLU A 76 2.21 5.80 9.22
CA GLU A 76 3.02 6.95 9.65
C GLU A 76 2.18 8.01 10.36
N ASP A 77 0.91 8.16 10.00
CA ASP A 77 -0.01 9.13 10.60
C ASP A 77 -0.52 8.69 11.98
N MET A 78 -0.48 7.39 12.31
CA MET A 78 -1.08 6.89 13.55
C MET A 78 -0.55 7.55 14.83
N PRO A 79 0.78 7.74 15.02
CA PRO A 79 1.27 8.40 16.23
C PRO A 79 0.72 9.81 16.41
N VAL A 80 0.60 10.57 15.32
CA VAL A 80 0.04 11.93 15.37
C VAL A 80 -1.45 11.89 15.69
N MET A 81 -2.20 10.95 15.11
CA MET A 81 -3.63 10.77 15.41
C MET A 81 -3.84 10.47 16.89
N TYR A 82 -3.02 9.60 17.48
CA TYR A 82 -3.12 9.28 18.91
C TYR A 82 -2.74 10.46 19.79
N GLU A 83 -1.71 11.20 19.42
CA GLU A 83 -1.32 12.41 20.18
C GLU A 83 -2.46 13.41 20.25
N LEU A 84 -3.09 13.70 19.11
CA LEU A 84 -4.23 14.61 19.05
C LEU A 84 -5.46 14.07 19.80
N ALA A 85 -5.73 12.78 19.65
CA ALA A 85 -6.86 12.13 20.31
C ALA A 85 -6.72 12.15 21.84
N GLU A 86 -5.51 11.91 22.34
CA GLU A 86 -5.23 11.95 23.78
C GLU A 86 -5.38 13.36 24.35
N GLU A 87 -4.99 14.39 23.61
CA GLU A 87 -5.22 15.79 23.99
C GLU A 87 -6.71 16.10 24.10
N GLU A 88 -7.54 15.51 23.26
CA GLU A 88 -9.00 15.68 23.28
C GLU A 88 -9.68 14.79 24.32
N GLY A 89 -8.96 13.83 24.89
CA GLY A 89 -9.49 12.91 25.90
C GLY A 89 -10.37 11.79 25.36
N ASP A 90 -10.32 11.52 24.04
CA ASP A 90 -11.10 10.46 23.41
C ASP A 90 -10.30 9.85 22.25
N THR A 91 -9.88 8.59 22.40
CA THR A 91 -9.09 7.88 21.40
C THR A 91 -9.91 6.97 20.49
N SER A 92 -11.24 7.00 20.59
CA SER A 92 -12.09 6.03 19.88
C SER A 92 -11.90 6.05 18.35
N LEU A 93 -11.80 7.23 17.73
CA LEU A 93 -11.58 7.32 16.29
C LEU A 93 -10.20 6.81 15.88
N ALA A 94 -9.16 7.11 16.69
CA ALA A 94 -7.82 6.60 16.44
C ALA A 94 -7.78 5.07 16.61
N ASP A 95 -8.47 4.54 17.61
CA ASP A 95 -8.59 3.09 17.82
C ASP A 95 -9.28 2.41 16.63
N ASP A 96 -10.35 3.02 16.11
CA ASP A 96 -11.05 2.50 14.92
C ASP A 96 -10.15 2.51 13.68
N GLU A 97 -9.39 3.58 13.47
CA GLU A 97 -8.44 3.64 12.36
C GLU A 97 -7.34 2.59 12.52
N LEU A 98 -6.84 2.38 13.73
CA LEU A 98 -5.84 1.33 13.97
C LEU A 98 -6.38 -0.06 13.62
N ASP A 99 -7.61 -0.36 14.04
CA ASP A 99 -8.25 -1.64 13.70
C ASP A 99 -8.41 -1.80 12.19
N SER A 100 -8.86 -0.75 11.51
CA SER A 100 -9.04 -0.75 10.05
C SER A 100 -7.70 -0.94 9.33
N LEU A 101 -6.67 -0.21 9.77
CA LEU A 101 -5.33 -0.30 9.19
C LEU A 101 -4.72 -1.69 9.39
N GLU A 102 -4.86 -2.26 10.58
CA GLU A 102 -4.38 -3.61 10.88
C GLU A 102 -5.03 -4.64 9.95
N SER A 103 -6.34 -4.57 9.78
CA SER A 103 -7.07 -5.46 8.87
C SER A 103 -6.58 -5.31 7.42
N ALA A 104 -6.33 -4.07 6.98
CA ALA A 104 -5.86 -3.80 5.63
C ALA A 104 -4.44 -4.35 5.40
N ILE A 105 -3.55 -4.17 6.36
CA ILE A 105 -2.17 -4.68 6.27
C ILE A 105 -2.17 -6.21 6.30
N GLU A 106 -2.94 -6.83 7.18
CA GLU A 106 -3.05 -8.28 7.26
C GLU A 106 -3.60 -8.87 5.95
N SER A 107 -4.60 -8.23 5.37
CA SER A 107 -5.17 -8.65 4.09
C SER A 107 -4.13 -8.57 2.96
N LEU A 108 -3.35 -7.49 2.92
CA LEU A 108 -2.30 -7.35 1.92
C LEU A 108 -1.17 -8.37 2.13
N GLU A 109 -0.83 -8.66 3.39
CA GLU A 109 0.16 -9.69 3.72
C GLU A 109 -0.25 -11.05 3.16
N VAL A 110 -1.49 -11.45 3.40
CA VAL A 110 -2.03 -12.73 2.89
C VAL A 110 -1.94 -12.77 1.37
N THR A 111 -2.40 -11.73 0.68
CA THR A 111 -2.36 -11.64 -0.78
C THR A 111 -0.93 -11.69 -1.31
N THR A 112 -0.02 -10.98 -0.66
CA THR A 112 1.37 -10.89 -1.08
C THR A 112 2.11 -12.22 -0.91
N MET A 113 1.88 -12.90 0.21
CA MET A 113 2.57 -14.17 0.51
C MET A 113 2.02 -15.35 -0.28
N LEU A 114 0.80 -15.25 -0.81
CA LEU A 114 0.20 -16.28 -1.65
C LEU A 114 0.49 -16.13 -3.15
N SER A 115 1.11 -15.03 -3.55
CA SER A 115 1.40 -14.74 -4.97
C SER A 115 2.65 -15.42 -5.49
#